data_73fb192704123ced910134c4ba1b1a4d
#
_entry.id   73fb192704123ced910134c4ba1b1a4d
#
_cell.length_a   1.000
_cell.length_b   1.000
_cell.length_c   1.000
_cell.angle_alpha   90.00
_cell.angle_beta   90.00
_cell.angle_gamma   90.00
#
_symmetry.space_group_name_H-M   'P 1'
#
loop_
_entity.id
_entity.type
_entity.pdbx_description
1 polymer ?
#
loop_
_entity_poly.entity_id
_entity_poly.type
_entity_poly.pdbx_seq_one_letter_code
_entity_poly.pdbx_strand_id
1 'polypeptide(L)'
;MRRRHFLTLAGTALAAPAFAAPPKSQMGIATTCYMTYWRPQDPLAFLERCHDLGAGGIQLQLPTDPQAVRQLRTKAEQYGMYIEAMAPMPRSNDQSAFEAALKTAKEAGAVAVRTGTSGGRRYEKWNSLNDWKAFVEESTSAIKKIPAIADRVKIPIGMENHKDWTIDEQVAIMKLYGGEYFGSLLDFGNNIALLDSPDSILELAPWVKLCHVKDMAVQNSKQGFLLSEVPLGEGILDLQKMMAVVRKANPNSRFSLEMITRDPLEVPCLTDKFWVTFPERNGRFLARTLAMVEKEARRLQPLPRYSGMSKENQLAIEEENVKICLHYARVKLAL
;
A
#
# COMPACT_ATOMS: atom_id res chain seq x y z
N MET A 1 -67.27 18.34 44.75
CA MET A 1 -66.15 19.04 44.09
C MET A 1 -64.89 18.25 44.26
N ARG A 2 -64.39 17.51 43.20
CA ARG A 2 -63.13 16.75 43.24
C ARG A 2 -62.10 17.48 42.35
N ARG A 3 -61.01 18.00 42.91
CA ARG A 3 -59.91 18.64 42.22
C ARG A 3 -59.07 17.56 41.53
N ARG A 4 -58.90 17.65 40.19
CA ARG A 4 -57.99 16.86 39.38
C ARG A 4 -56.60 17.54 39.42
N HIS A 5 -55.57 16.84 39.92
CA HIS A 5 -54.18 17.25 39.77
C HIS A 5 -53.65 16.79 38.42
N PHE A 6 -53.19 17.75 37.61
CA PHE A 6 -52.41 17.49 36.40
C PHE A 6 -50.94 17.31 36.84
N LEU A 7 -50.43 16.11 36.64
CA LEU A 7 -48.97 15.84 36.70
C LEU A 7 -48.34 16.19 35.36
N THR A 8 -47.50 17.24 35.32
CA THR A 8 -46.65 17.59 34.19
C THR A 8 -45.40 16.69 34.26
N LEU A 9 -45.29 15.76 33.32
CA LEU A 9 -44.06 14.98 33.11
C LEU A 9 -43.06 15.88 32.39
N ALA A 10 -42.03 16.32 33.10
CA ALA A 10 -40.85 16.92 32.51
C ALA A 10 -40.02 15.82 31.82
N GLY A 11 -40.03 15.81 30.48
CA GLY A 11 -39.18 14.91 29.70
C GLY A 11 -37.70 15.33 29.81
N THR A 12 -36.90 14.56 30.52
CA THR A 12 -35.42 14.65 30.45
C THR A 12 -34.98 14.09 29.10
N ALA A 13 -34.57 14.96 28.18
CA ALA A 13 -33.87 14.54 26.96
C ALA A 13 -32.53 13.92 27.39
N LEU A 14 -32.42 12.61 27.28
CA LEU A 14 -31.16 11.90 27.37
C LEU A 14 -30.32 12.33 26.15
N ALA A 15 -29.29 13.16 26.39
CA ALA A 15 -28.28 13.46 25.39
C ALA A 15 -27.58 12.12 25.01
N ALA A 16 -27.64 11.75 23.74
CA ALA A 16 -26.89 10.63 23.22
C ALA A 16 -25.39 10.85 23.55
N PRO A 17 -24.66 9.82 24.00
CA PRO A 17 -23.23 9.97 24.26
C PRO A 17 -22.54 10.40 22.95
N ALA A 18 -21.89 11.56 22.99
CA ALA A 18 -20.99 11.96 21.92
C ALA A 18 -19.89 10.89 21.83
N PHE A 19 -19.88 10.09 20.77
CA PHE A 19 -18.79 9.16 20.51
C PHE A 19 -17.51 9.98 20.43
N ALA A 20 -16.58 9.76 21.34
CA ALA A 20 -15.27 10.36 21.28
C ALA A 20 -14.63 10.01 19.93
N ALA A 21 -14.04 11.01 19.27
CA ALA A 21 -13.31 10.78 18.02
C ALA A 21 -12.28 9.66 18.24
N PRO A 22 -12.09 8.75 17.26
CA PRO A 22 -11.14 7.67 17.42
C PRO A 22 -9.72 8.23 17.69
N PRO A 23 -8.93 7.58 18.54
CA PRO A 23 -7.58 8.02 18.81
C PRO A 23 -6.78 8.04 17.50
N LYS A 24 -6.02 9.12 17.25
CA LYS A 24 -5.24 9.30 16.03
C LYS A 24 -4.14 8.26 15.91
N SER A 25 -3.96 7.69 14.71
CA SER A 25 -2.81 6.90 14.30
C SER A 25 -1.81 7.78 13.54
N GLN A 26 -0.53 7.41 13.57
CA GLN A 26 0.47 8.02 12.67
C GLN A 26 0.47 7.34 11.29
N MET A 27 -0.24 6.21 11.13
CA MET A 27 -0.33 5.50 9.85
C MET A 27 -1.30 6.20 8.91
N GLY A 28 -0.87 6.40 7.65
CA GLY A 28 -1.74 6.86 6.57
C GLY A 28 -2.55 5.72 5.96
N ILE A 29 -3.45 6.08 5.06
CA ILE A 29 -4.24 5.13 4.27
C ILE A 29 -3.99 5.43 2.78
N ALA A 30 -3.60 4.41 2.02
CA ALA A 30 -3.55 4.49 0.57
C ALA A 30 -4.94 4.29 -0.04
N THR A 31 -5.25 4.99 -1.14
CA THR A 31 -6.52 4.81 -1.87
C THR A 31 -6.73 3.36 -2.33
N THR A 32 -5.65 2.59 -2.46
CA THR A 32 -5.69 1.17 -2.78
C THR A 32 -6.41 0.31 -1.73
N CYS A 33 -6.50 0.76 -0.48
CA CYS A 33 -7.32 0.09 0.53
C CYS A 33 -8.80 0.01 0.13
N TYR A 34 -9.27 0.94 -0.69
CA TYR A 34 -10.65 1.08 -1.13
C TYR A 34 -10.81 0.88 -2.65
N MET A 35 -9.83 0.28 -3.32
CA MET A 35 -9.85 0.13 -4.78
C MET A 35 -10.84 -0.92 -5.28
N THR A 36 -11.31 -1.82 -4.42
CA THR A 36 -12.15 -2.93 -4.83
C THR A 36 -13.62 -2.58 -4.81
N TYR A 37 -14.11 -1.98 -3.73
CA TYR A 37 -15.54 -1.80 -3.52
C TYR A 37 -15.98 -0.35 -3.46
N TRP A 38 -15.38 0.51 -2.63
CA TRP A 38 -15.77 1.93 -2.53
C TRP A 38 -15.21 2.77 -3.69
N ARG A 39 -13.92 2.64 -4.03
CA ARG A 39 -13.24 3.38 -5.10
C ARG A 39 -13.41 4.91 -4.99
N PRO A 40 -12.75 5.56 -4.04
CA PRO A 40 -12.88 7.00 -3.84
C PRO A 40 -12.50 7.77 -5.11
N GLN A 41 -13.39 8.68 -5.55
CA GLN A 41 -13.18 9.51 -6.74
C GLN A 41 -12.82 10.94 -6.39
N ASP A 42 -13.23 11.41 -5.21
CA ASP A 42 -12.97 12.75 -4.70
C ASP A 42 -11.83 12.69 -3.66
N PRO A 43 -10.69 13.36 -3.94
CA PRO A 43 -9.56 13.43 -3.00
C PRO A 43 -9.90 14.07 -1.66
N LEU A 44 -10.78 15.08 -1.63
CA LEU A 44 -11.16 15.75 -0.41
C LEU A 44 -12.06 14.86 0.46
N ALA A 45 -13.07 14.21 -0.14
CA ALA A 45 -13.90 13.24 0.55
C ALA A 45 -13.08 12.05 1.09
N PHE A 46 -12.06 11.62 0.36
CA PHE A 46 -11.14 10.59 0.83
C PHE A 46 -10.33 11.05 2.04
N LEU A 47 -9.80 12.28 2.02
CA LEU A 47 -9.09 12.85 3.16
C LEU A 47 -10.00 12.96 4.40
N GLU A 48 -11.22 13.45 4.24
CA GLU A 48 -12.20 13.59 5.32
C GLU A 48 -12.54 12.21 5.91
N ARG A 49 -12.76 11.21 5.06
CA ARG A 49 -13.00 9.83 5.51
C ARG A 49 -11.82 9.29 6.32
N CYS A 50 -10.60 9.47 5.85
CA CYS A 50 -9.40 9.01 6.54
C CYS A 50 -9.19 9.75 7.88
N HIS A 51 -9.50 11.04 7.93
CA HIS A 51 -9.49 11.82 9.17
C HIS A 51 -10.48 11.26 10.19
N ASP A 52 -11.72 10.96 9.78
CA ASP A 52 -12.77 10.43 10.66
C ASP A 52 -12.42 9.03 11.20
N LEU A 53 -11.61 8.27 10.47
CA LEU A 53 -11.05 6.98 10.91
C LEU A 53 -9.83 7.16 11.85
N GLY A 54 -9.34 8.37 12.03
CA GLY A 54 -8.17 8.68 12.85
C GLY A 54 -6.84 8.35 12.19
N ALA A 55 -6.75 8.37 10.85
CA ALA A 55 -5.48 8.19 10.12
C ALA A 55 -4.55 9.38 10.24
N GLY A 56 -3.23 9.15 10.16
CA GLY A 56 -2.20 10.19 10.21
C GLY A 56 -1.89 10.83 8.86
N GLY A 57 -2.36 10.26 7.76
CA GLY A 57 -2.13 10.76 6.42
C GLY A 57 -2.92 10.00 5.36
N ILE A 58 -2.71 10.41 4.11
CA ILE A 58 -3.30 9.76 2.94
C ILE A 58 -2.26 9.55 1.84
N GLN A 59 -2.44 8.50 1.04
CA GLN A 59 -1.71 8.31 -0.21
C GLN A 59 -2.70 8.19 -1.36
N LEU A 60 -2.58 9.11 -2.35
CA LEU A 60 -3.53 9.20 -3.45
C LEU A 60 -2.91 9.78 -4.72
N GLN A 61 -3.60 9.58 -5.84
CA GLN A 61 -3.36 10.39 -7.02
C GLN A 61 -3.97 11.79 -6.80
N LEU A 62 -3.15 12.82 -6.99
CA LEU A 62 -3.59 14.20 -6.79
C LEU A 62 -4.53 14.67 -7.92
N PRO A 63 -5.44 15.59 -7.63
CA PRO A 63 -6.25 16.24 -8.65
C PRO A 63 -5.35 17.08 -9.58
N THR A 64 -5.80 17.30 -10.81
CA THR A 64 -5.09 18.13 -11.79
C THR A 64 -5.47 19.61 -11.68
N ASP A 65 -6.62 19.93 -11.09
CA ASP A 65 -7.05 21.31 -10.87
C ASP A 65 -6.25 21.97 -9.73
N PRO A 66 -5.54 23.08 -9.96
CA PRO A 66 -4.76 23.76 -8.94
C PRO A 66 -5.58 24.25 -7.73
N GLN A 67 -6.86 24.58 -7.92
CA GLN A 67 -7.71 24.99 -6.81
C GLN A 67 -8.03 23.80 -5.90
N ALA A 68 -8.34 22.64 -6.47
CA ALA A 68 -8.58 21.41 -5.72
C ALA A 68 -7.32 20.96 -4.98
N VAL A 69 -6.12 21.12 -5.58
CA VAL A 69 -4.83 20.84 -4.92
C VAL A 69 -4.64 21.71 -3.68
N ARG A 70 -4.88 23.03 -3.80
CA ARG A 70 -4.78 23.95 -2.66
C ARG A 70 -5.80 23.64 -1.56
N GLN A 71 -7.03 23.32 -1.92
CA GLN A 71 -8.07 22.93 -0.96
C GLN A 71 -7.68 21.66 -0.20
N LEU A 72 -7.22 20.65 -0.91
CA LEU A 72 -6.73 19.39 -0.31
C LEU A 72 -5.59 19.65 0.67
N ARG A 73 -4.59 20.44 0.27
CA ARG A 73 -3.46 20.83 1.13
C ARG A 73 -3.94 21.55 2.40
N THR A 74 -4.74 22.62 2.23
CA THR A 74 -5.24 23.41 3.37
C THR A 74 -6.01 22.53 4.35
N LYS A 75 -6.83 21.62 3.85
CA LYS A 75 -7.62 20.73 4.69
C LYS A 75 -6.75 19.69 5.40
N ALA A 76 -5.75 19.12 4.72
CA ALA A 76 -4.81 18.20 5.32
C ALA A 76 -3.98 18.87 6.44
N GLU A 77 -3.52 20.11 6.22
CA GLU A 77 -2.82 20.92 7.22
C GLU A 77 -3.72 21.19 8.45
N GLN A 78 -5.01 21.54 8.25
CA GLN A 78 -5.99 21.73 9.33
C GLN A 78 -6.18 20.46 10.17
N TYR A 79 -6.17 19.29 9.52
CA TYR A 79 -6.31 17.99 10.19
C TYR A 79 -5.01 17.49 10.81
N GLY A 80 -3.85 18.10 10.50
CA GLY A 80 -2.52 17.65 10.89
C GLY A 80 -2.15 16.31 10.22
N MET A 81 -2.67 16.07 8.99
CA MET A 81 -2.43 14.86 8.21
C MET A 81 -1.39 15.11 7.12
N TYR A 82 -0.53 14.12 6.88
CA TYR A 82 0.39 14.18 5.75
C TYR A 82 -0.27 13.68 4.45
N ILE A 83 0.28 14.14 3.33
CA ILE A 83 -0.08 13.68 1.99
C ILE A 83 1.12 12.97 1.38
N GLU A 84 0.92 11.76 0.87
CA GLU A 84 1.81 11.09 -0.08
C GLU A 84 1.12 11.08 -1.44
N ALA A 85 1.83 11.54 -2.47
CA ALA A 85 1.29 11.60 -3.82
C ALA A 85 1.64 10.34 -4.61
N MET A 86 0.86 10.04 -5.64
CA MET A 86 1.17 9.01 -6.65
C MET A 86 1.48 9.71 -7.98
N ALA A 87 2.55 9.30 -8.62
CA ALA A 87 2.93 9.77 -9.94
C ALA A 87 3.10 8.60 -10.92
N PRO A 88 2.77 8.77 -12.21
CA PRO A 88 3.08 7.77 -13.22
C PRO A 88 4.60 7.61 -13.33
N MET A 89 5.06 6.44 -13.81
CA MET A 89 6.45 6.26 -14.20
C MET A 89 6.78 7.20 -15.37
N PRO A 90 7.95 7.88 -15.39
CA PRO A 90 8.36 8.62 -16.58
C PRO A 90 8.53 7.67 -17.76
N ARG A 91 8.29 8.16 -18.98
CA ARG A 91 8.64 7.41 -20.18
C ARG A 91 10.11 7.66 -20.53
N SER A 92 10.73 6.73 -21.23
CA SER A 92 12.14 6.85 -21.61
C SER A 92 12.42 8.08 -22.50
N ASN A 93 11.46 8.48 -23.31
CA ASN A 93 11.54 9.60 -24.27
C ASN A 93 10.73 10.84 -23.88
N ASP A 94 9.86 10.75 -22.84
CA ASP A 94 9.03 11.86 -22.37
C ASP A 94 8.83 11.80 -20.85
N GLN A 95 9.31 12.80 -20.14
CA GLN A 95 9.21 12.93 -18.68
C GLN A 95 8.19 13.99 -18.25
N SER A 96 7.53 14.67 -19.20
CA SER A 96 6.69 15.85 -18.92
C SER A 96 5.56 15.55 -17.94
N ALA A 97 4.84 14.44 -18.11
CA ALA A 97 3.76 14.04 -17.23
C ALA A 97 4.26 13.71 -15.80
N PHE A 98 5.43 13.07 -15.69
CA PHE A 98 6.05 12.78 -14.41
C PHE A 98 6.49 14.07 -13.69
N GLU A 99 7.18 14.99 -14.40
CA GLU A 99 7.59 16.26 -13.82
C GLU A 99 6.40 17.13 -13.40
N ALA A 100 5.33 17.13 -14.18
CA ALA A 100 4.08 17.83 -13.83
C ALA A 100 3.48 17.26 -12.55
N ALA A 101 3.40 15.94 -12.43
CA ALA A 101 2.91 15.28 -11.22
C ALA A 101 3.76 15.59 -9.98
N LEU A 102 5.09 15.67 -10.12
CA LEU A 102 5.98 16.06 -9.02
C LEU A 102 5.80 17.52 -8.60
N LYS A 103 5.58 18.44 -9.55
CA LYS A 103 5.26 19.84 -9.24
C LYS A 103 3.95 19.95 -8.48
N THR A 104 2.90 19.26 -8.95
CA THR A 104 1.61 19.19 -8.26
C THR A 104 1.75 18.59 -6.86
N ALA A 105 2.57 17.53 -6.70
CA ALA A 105 2.84 16.95 -5.38
C ALA A 105 3.48 17.97 -4.42
N LYS A 106 4.40 18.77 -4.90
CA LYS A 106 5.05 19.84 -4.12
C LYS A 106 4.06 20.94 -3.73
N GLU A 107 3.18 21.35 -4.66
CA GLU A 107 2.11 22.32 -4.40
C GLU A 107 1.10 21.80 -3.37
N ALA A 108 0.78 20.51 -3.43
CA ALA A 108 -0.07 19.84 -2.45
C ALA A 108 0.59 19.70 -1.05
N GLY A 109 1.86 20.03 -0.89
CA GLY A 109 2.61 19.80 0.36
C GLY A 109 2.87 18.31 0.63
N ALA A 110 2.90 17.47 -0.42
CA ALA A 110 3.17 16.06 -0.26
C ALA A 110 4.59 15.82 0.31
N VAL A 111 4.68 14.92 1.28
CA VAL A 111 5.95 14.56 1.95
C VAL A 111 6.82 13.65 1.11
N ALA A 112 6.21 12.86 0.22
CA ALA A 112 6.88 11.97 -0.71
C ALA A 112 5.96 11.59 -1.87
N VAL A 113 6.54 10.98 -2.91
CA VAL A 113 5.82 10.53 -4.12
C VAL A 113 6.10 9.05 -4.37
N ARG A 114 5.03 8.26 -4.51
CA ARG A 114 5.08 6.89 -5.00
C ARG A 114 5.12 6.86 -6.52
N THR A 115 5.99 6.02 -7.08
CA THR A 115 5.94 5.62 -8.49
C THR A 115 6.16 4.11 -8.63
N GLY A 116 5.92 3.55 -9.80
CA GLY A 116 6.11 2.12 -10.06
C GLY A 116 6.15 1.79 -11.55
N THR A 117 6.84 0.72 -11.91
CA THR A 117 7.12 0.34 -13.30
C THR A 117 5.98 -0.42 -13.97
N SER A 118 5.23 -1.23 -13.22
CA SER A 118 4.13 -2.01 -13.77
C SER A 118 2.96 -2.09 -12.79
N GLY A 119 1.75 -2.11 -13.33
CA GLY A 119 0.52 -2.35 -12.55
C GLY A 119 0.09 -3.81 -12.51
N GLY A 120 0.91 -4.77 -13.01
CA GLY A 120 0.54 -6.19 -13.14
C GLY A 120 1.49 -7.15 -12.44
N ARG A 121 1.13 -8.43 -12.46
CA ARG A 121 1.97 -9.51 -11.94
C ARG A 121 2.84 -10.05 -13.06
N ARG A 122 4.15 -10.21 -12.80
CA ARG A 122 5.15 -10.65 -13.78
C ARG A 122 4.74 -11.92 -14.51
N TYR A 123 4.32 -12.95 -13.78
CA TYR A 123 3.93 -14.25 -14.33
C TYR A 123 2.60 -14.24 -15.09
N GLU A 124 1.83 -13.16 -15.05
CA GLU A 124 0.59 -13.00 -15.84
C GLU A 124 0.80 -12.13 -17.07
N LYS A 125 1.59 -11.07 -16.93
CA LYS A 125 1.69 -10.00 -17.92
C LYS A 125 2.58 -10.35 -19.11
N TRP A 126 3.70 -11.03 -18.84
CA TRP A 126 4.67 -11.36 -19.90
C TRP A 126 4.64 -12.84 -20.23
N ASN A 127 4.52 -13.16 -21.55
CA ASN A 127 4.38 -14.50 -22.05
C ASN A 127 5.69 -15.10 -22.57
N SER A 128 6.76 -14.29 -22.70
CA SER A 128 8.09 -14.72 -23.11
C SER A 128 9.19 -13.99 -22.34
N LEU A 129 10.38 -14.58 -22.34
CA LEU A 129 11.57 -13.93 -21.79
C LEU A 129 11.95 -12.69 -22.61
N ASN A 130 11.67 -12.67 -23.91
CA ASN A 130 11.98 -11.51 -24.76
C ASN A 130 11.06 -10.33 -24.41
N ASP A 131 9.77 -10.54 -24.17
CA ASP A 131 8.84 -9.48 -23.74
C ASP A 131 9.28 -8.90 -22.38
N TRP A 132 9.72 -9.76 -21.46
CA TRP A 132 10.27 -9.33 -20.19
C TRP A 132 11.54 -8.50 -20.36
N LYS A 133 12.49 -8.95 -21.19
CA LYS A 133 13.73 -8.20 -21.48
C LYS A 133 13.45 -6.82 -22.09
N ALA A 134 12.51 -6.71 -23.01
CA ALA A 134 12.09 -5.45 -23.59
C ALA A 134 11.50 -4.50 -22.54
N PHE A 135 10.65 -5.02 -21.63
CA PHE A 135 10.15 -4.27 -20.48
C PHE A 135 11.26 -3.79 -19.55
N VAL A 136 12.25 -4.65 -19.26
CA VAL A 136 13.42 -4.31 -18.41
C VAL A 136 14.21 -3.16 -19.04
N GLU A 137 14.49 -3.23 -20.34
CA GLU A 137 15.24 -2.20 -21.08
C GLU A 137 14.51 -0.85 -21.04
N GLU A 138 13.21 -0.82 -21.40
CA GLU A 138 12.40 0.38 -21.36
C GLU A 138 12.30 0.97 -19.95
N SER A 139 11.99 0.13 -18.96
CA SER A 139 11.85 0.56 -17.57
C SER A 139 13.15 1.09 -17.01
N THR A 140 14.28 0.43 -17.26
CA THR A 140 15.59 0.89 -16.80
C THR A 140 15.98 2.22 -17.45
N SER A 141 15.67 2.39 -18.75
CA SER A 141 15.88 3.65 -19.46
C SER A 141 15.08 4.80 -18.85
N ALA A 142 13.84 4.53 -18.42
CA ALA A 142 13.00 5.50 -17.73
C ALA A 142 13.50 5.79 -16.29
N ILE A 143 13.82 4.76 -15.52
CA ILE A 143 14.33 4.88 -14.14
C ILE A 143 15.60 5.73 -14.09
N LYS A 144 16.50 5.55 -15.03
CA LYS A 144 17.75 6.33 -15.15
C LYS A 144 17.53 7.85 -15.19
N LYS A 145 16.34 8.32 -15.56
CA LYS A 145 16.00 9.75 -15.62
C LYS A 145 15.55 10.31 -14.28
N ILE A 146 15.05 9.45 -13.37
CA ILE A 146 14.40 9.88 -12.13
C ILE A 146 15.36 10.65 -11.20
N PRO A 147 16.61 10.21 -10.92
CA PRO A 147 17.48 10.90 -9.97
C PRO A 147 17.66 12.38 -10.30
N ALA A 148 17.99 12.71 -11.54
CA ALA A 148 18.21 14.10 -11.96
C ALA A 148 16.94 14.97 -11.82
N ILE A 149 15.76 14.38 -12.03
CA ILE A 149 14.48 15.07 -11.85
C ILE A 149 14.20 15.24 -10.35
N ALA A 150 14.39 14.18 -9.57
CA ALA A 150 14.17 14.18 -8.12
C ALA A 150 15.05 15.23 -7.42
N ASP A 151 16.33 15.30 -7.77
CA ASP A 151 17.28 16.26 -7.23
C ASP A 151 16.90 17.71 -7.56
N ARG A 152 16.37 17.96 -8.78
CA ARG A 152 15.90 19.28 -9.19
C ARG A 152 14.63 19.71 -8.46
N VAL A 153 13.67 18.78 -8.30
CA VAL A 153 12.38 19.07 -7.63
C VAL A 153 12.53 19.05 -6.12
N LYS A 154 13.47 18.28 -5.57
CA LYS A 154 13.73 18.10 -4.14
C LYS A 154 12.49 17.60 -3.38
N ILE A 155 11.90 16.52 -3.89
CA ILE A 155 10.84 15.76 -3.22
C ILE A 155 11.24 14.29 -3.20
N PRO A 156 11.13 13.57 -2.07
CA PRO A 156 11.43 12.15 -2.01
C PRO A 156 10.52 11.34 -2.95
N ILE A 157 11.10 10.44 -3.75
CA ILE A 157 10.40 9.56 -4.68
C ILE A 157 10.75 8.13 -4.33
N GLY A 158 9.73 7.32 -4.03
CA GLY A 158 9.86 5.88 -3.79
C GLY A 158 9.33 5.07 -4.98
N MET A 159 10.19 4.25 -5.58
CA MET A 159 9.80 3.23 -6.54
C MET A 159 9.35 1.98 -5.77
N GLU A 160 8.09 1.60 -5.96
CA GLU A 160 7.50 0.45 -5.26
C GLU A 160 8.10 -0.87 -5.72
N ASN A 161 8.44 -1.75 -4.75
CA ASN A 161 8.59 -3.17 -5.03
C ASN A 161 7.19 -3.77 -5.23
N HIS A 162 6.84 -3.92 -6.48
CA HIS A 162 5.56 -4.53 -6.86
C HIS A 162 5.77 -6.01 -7.25
N LYS A 163 4.79 -6.62 -7.93
CA LYS A 163 4.87 -8.03 -8.36
C LYS A 163 5.53 -8.17 -9.75
N ASP A 164 6.52 -7.33 -10.05
CA ASP A 164 7.28 -7.29 -11.32
C ASP A 164 8.78 -7.54 -11.12
N TRP A 165 9.48 -6.71 -10.36
CA TRP A 165 10.90 -6.90 -10.05
C TRP A 165 11.10 -7.79 -8.83
N THR A 166 12.03 -8.74 -8.91
CA THR A 166 12.51 -9.44 -7.72
C THR A 166 13.30 -8.49 -6.83
N ILE A 167 13.49 -8.85 -5.57
CA ILE A 167 14.26 -7.99 -4.65
C ILE A 167 15.69 -7.80 -5.14
N ASP A 168 16.36 -8.86 -5.62
CA ASP A 168 17.71 -8.77 -6.16
C ASP A 168 17.80 -7.78 -7.33
N GLU A 169 16.83 -7.83 -8.27
CA GLU A 169 16.76 -6.92 -9.40
C GLU A 169 16.55 -5.48 -8.94
N GLN A 170 15.67 -5.25 -7.98
CA GLN A 170 15.38 -3.91 -7.48
C GLN A 170 16.53 -3.34 -6.64
N VAL A 171 17.21 -4.17 -5.84
CA VAL A 171 18.44 -3.78 -5.12
C VAL A 171 19.54 -3.37 -6.11
N ALA A 172 19.69 -4.09 -7.23
CA ALA A 172 20.63 -3.70 -8.28
C ALA A 172 20.28 -2.32 -8.88
N ILE A 173 19.01 -2.05 -9.12
CA ILE A 173 18.52 -0.73 -9.59
C ILE A 173 18.84 0.35 -8.54
N MET A 174 18.55 0.09 -7.26
CA MET A 174 18.79 1.08 -6.19
C MET A 174 20.28 1.36 -5.97
N LYS A 175 21.16 0.38 -6.14
CA LYS A 175 22.62 0.58 -6.11
C LYS A 175 23.11 1.50 -7.22
N LEU A 176 22.48 1.47 -8.38
CA LEU A 176 22.87 2.28 -9.54
C LEU A 176 22.27 3.70 -9.52
N TYR A 177 21.04 3.83 -9.07
CA TYR A 177 20.23 5.04 -9.25
C TYR A 177 19.69 5.63 -7.95
N GLY A 178 19.74 4.91 -6.84
CA GLY A 178 19.28 5.40 -5.54
C GLY A 178 20.12 6.58 -5.04
N GLY A 179 19.46 7.56 -4.40
CA GLY A 179 20.09 8.77 -3.89
C GLY A 179 19.27 9.45 -2.80
N GLU A 180 19.56 10.72 -2.55
CA GLU A 180 18.88 11.50 -1.50
C GLU A 180 17.37 11.58 -1.76
N TYR A 181 16.97 11.89 -2.99
CA TYR A 181 15.55 12.09 -3.36
C TYR A 181 14.94 10.92 -4.15
N PHE A 182 15.70 9.94 -4.59
CA PHE A 182 15.17 8.75 -5.24
C PHE A 182 15.56 7.48 -4.49
N GLY A 183 14.60 6.61 -4.25
CA GLY A 183 14.81 5.34 -3.57
C GLY A 183 13.63 4.40 -3.71
N SER A 184 13.43 3.54 -2.71
CA SER A 184 12.37 2.53 -2.71
C SER A 184 11.16 2.99 -1.90
N LEU A 185 9.99 2.59 -2.36
CA LEU A 185 8.83 2.39 -1.52
C LEU A 185 8.81 0.90 -1.15
N LEU A 186 8.96 0.60 0.14
CA LEU A 186 8.91 -0.77 0.63
C LEU A 186 7.45 -1.21 0.82
N ASP A 187 6.98 -2.08 -0.06
CA ASP A 187 5.75 -2.82 0.15
C ASP A 187 6.07 -4.15 0.83
N PHE A 188 5.49 -4.39 2.00
CA PHE A 188 5.87 -5.49 2.87
C PHE A 188 5.47 -6.89 2.36
N GLY A 189 4.54 -6.99 1.41
CA GLY A 189 3.97 -8.28 1.00
C GLY A 189 4.10 -8.66 -0.46
N ASN A 190 4.34 -7.71 -1.36
CA ASN A 190 4.23 -7.94 -2.80
C ASN A 190 5.17 -9.02 -3.35
N ASN A 191 6.40 -9.06 -2.87
CA ASN A 191 7.44 -9.93 -3.44
C ASN A 191 7.28 -11.41 -3.08
N ILE A 192 6.43 -11.77 -2.12
CA ILE A 192 6.06 -13.17 -1.86
C ILE A 192 5.50 -13.82 -3.13
N ALA A 193 4.76 -13.06 -3.95
CA ALA A 193 4.24 -13.52 -5.24
C ALA A 193 5.34 -13.84 -6.27
N LEU A 194 6.57 -13.37 -6.04
CA LEU A 194 7.74 -13.63 -6.88
C LEU A 194 8.70 -14.65 -6.25
N LEU A 195 8.27 -15.36 -5.21
CA LEU A 195 9.03 -16.33 -4.43
C LEU A 195 10.23 -15.73 -3.68
N ASP A 196 10.20 -14.44 -3.39
CA ASP A 196 11.12 -13.82 -2.44
C ASP A 196 10.67 -14.16 -1.01
N SER A 197 11.63 -14.34 -0.09
CA SER A 197 11.27 -14.53 1.32
C SER A 197 10.68 -13.22 1.88
N PRO A 198 9.75 -13.28 2.85
CA PRO A 198 9.17 -12.07 3.44
C PRO A 198 10.19 -11.05 3.95
N ASP A 199 11.32 -11.54 4.50
CA ASP A 199 12.37 -10.66 5.04
C ASP A 199 13.28 -10.04 3.97
N SER A 200 13.33 -10.58 2.74
CA SER A 200 14.28 -10.10 1.72
C SER A 200 14.00 -8.65 1.28
N ILE A 201 12.75 -8.15 1.42
CA ILE A 201 12.44 -6.75 1.13
C ILE A 201 13.26 -5.77 1.98
N LEU A 202 13.74 -6.21 3.15
CA LEU A 202 14.55 -5.39 4.04
C LEU A 202 15.92 -5.03 3.45
N GLU A 203 16.36 -5.73 2.41
CA GLU A 203 17.53 -5.36 1.64
C GLU A 203 17.38 -4.00 0.92
N LEU A 204 16.13 -3.56 0.68
CA LEU A 204 15.81 -2.24 0.11
C LEU A 204 15.80 -1.11 1.16
N ALA A 205 15.85 -1.43 2.45
CA ALA A 205 15.75 -0.43 3.53
C ALA A 205 16.77 0.72 3.44
N PRO A 206 18.03 0.54 2.98
CA PRO A 206 18.96 1.66 2.83
C PRO A 206 18.48 2.79 1.92
N TRP A 207 17.56 2.50 1.00
CA TRP A 207 17.00 3.47 0.04
C TRP A 207 15.56 3.85 0.34
N VAL A 208 14.99 3.48 1.49
CA VAL A 208 13.57 3.68 1.78
C VAL A 208 13.18 5.16 1.81
N LYS A 209 12.11 5.49 1.10
CA LYS A 209 11.44 6.81 1.09
C LYS A 209 10.01 6.73 1.62
N LEU A 210 9.30 5.65 1.33
CA LEU A 210 7.92 5.37 1.73
C LEU A 210 7.77 3.91 2.10
N CYS A 211 6.67 3.58 2.80
CA CYS A 211 6.33 2.19 3.10
C CYS A 211 4.85 1.93 2.90
N HIS A 212 4.52 0.82 2.24
CA HIS A 212 3.22 0.20 2.31
C HIS A 212 3.21 -0.90 3.37
N VAL A 213 2.41 -0.68 4.40
CA VAL A 213 2.20 -1.67 5.45
C VAL A 213 1.00 -2.53 5.08
N LYS A 214 1.21 -3.81 4.99
CA LYS A 214 0.17 -4.83 4.80
C LYS A 214 0.58 -6.10 5.53
N ASP A 215 -0.35 -7.00 5.74
CA ASP A 215 -0.06 -8.34 6.19
C ASP A 215 -0.62 -9.36 5.19
N MET A 216 0.01 -10.51 5.12
CA MET A 216 -0.24 -11.50 4.08
C MET A 216 -0.54 -12.85 4.71
N ALA A 217 -1.49 -13.57 4.11
CA ALA A 217 -1.76 -14.96 4.44
C ALA A 217 -1.63 -15.84 3.19
N VAL A 218 -1.31 -17.11 3.40
CA VAL A 218 -1.07 -18.08 2.32
C VAL A 218 -1.89 -19.34 2.52
N GLN A 219 -2.25 -20.00 1.42
CA GLN A 219 -2.94 -21.29 1.40
C GLN A 219 -2.43 -22.12 0.22
N ASN A 220 -2.24 -23.41 0.41
CA ASN A 220 -1.87 -24.33 -0.67
C ASN A 220 -2.90 -24.33 -1.79
N SER A 221 -2.45 -24.42 -3.05
CA SER A 221 -3.29 -24.62 -4.22
C SER A 221 -2.68 -25.68 -5.16
N LYS A 222 -3.47 -26.14 -6.15
CA LYS A 222 -3.00 -27.13 -7.11
C LYS A 222 -1.87 -26.63 -8.01
N GLN A 223 -1.83 -25.33 -8.28
CA GLN A 223 -0.83 -24.70 -9.17
C GLN A 223 0.30 -24.01 -8.41
N GLY A 224 0.27 -24.03 -7.09
CA GLY A 224 1.24 -23.37 -6.23
C GLY A 224 0.62 -22.97 -4.90
N PHE A 225 0.30 -21.69 -4.72
CA PHE A 225 -0.37 -21.22 -3.51
C PHE A 225 -1.27 -20.01 -3.78
N LEU A 226 -2.23 -19.82 -2.89
CA LEU A 226 -3.03 -18.60 -2.81
C LEU A 226 -2.34 -17.61 -1.87
N LEU A 227 -2.34 -16.33 -2.24
CA LEU A 227 -1.78 -15.23 -1.48
C LEU A 227 -2.87 -14.17 -1.26
N SER A 228 -3.14 -13.80 -0.02
CA SER A 228 -4.18 -12.83 0.34
C SER A 228 -3.64 -11.75 1.23
N GLU A 229 -4.04 -10.50 0.99
CA GLU A 229 -3.97 -9.47 2.01
C GLU A 229 -4.98 -9.80 3.12
N VAL A 230 -4.56 -9.62 4.37
CA VAL A 230 -5.39 -9.83 5.56
C VAL A 230 -5.17 -8.68 6.55
N PRO A 231 -6.08 -8.45 7.51
CA PRO A 231 -5.87 -7.43 8.53
C PRO A 231 -4.52 -7.57 9.24
N LEU A 232 -3.89 -6.46 9.59
CA LEU A 232 -2.58 -6.44 10.24
C LEU A 232 -2.58 -7.28 11.51
N GLY A 233 -1.62 -8.17 11.65
CA GLY A 233 -1.45 -9.10 12.75
C GLY A 233 -2.13 -10.46 12.57
N GLU A 234 -2.92 -10.64 11.52
CA GLU A 234 -3.55 -11.93 11.17
C GLU A 234 -2.73 -12.75 10.18
N GLY A 235 -1.72 -12.13 9.57
CA GLY A 235 -0.88 -12.75 8.56
C GLY A 235 0.42 -13.37 9.09
N ILE A 236 1.36 -13.53 8.17
CA ILE A 236 2.63 -14.23 8.38
C ILE A 236 3.83 -13.30 8.54
N LEU A 237 3.64 -11.97 8.36
CA LEU A 237 4.73 -11.00 8.36
C LEU A 237 5.09 -10.59 9.79
N ASP A 238 6.38 -10.48 10.07
CA ASP A 238 6.88 -9.86 11.31
C ASP A 238 6.91 -8.33 11.13
N LEU A 239 5.73 -7.72 11.24
CA LEU A 239 5.55 -6.29 11.02
C LEU A 239 6.39 -5.45 11.98
N GLN A 240 6.58 -5.88 13.23
CA GLN A 240 7.39 -5.14 14.21
C GLN A 240 8.86 -5.11 13.79
N LYS A 241 9.41 -6.26 13.39
CA LYS A 241 10.78 -6.37 12.87
C LYS A 241 10.97 -5.51 11.61
N MET A 242 10.05 -5.63 10.64
CA MET A 242 10.11 -4.87 9.39
C MET A 242 10.12 -3.36 9.65
N MET A 243 9.22 -2.88 10.50
CA MET A 243 9.16 -1.47 10.86
C MET A 243 10.39 -1.00 11.63
N ALA A 244 10.94 -1.83 12.53
CA ALA A 244 12.16 -1.48 13.26
C ALA A 244 13.35 -1.29 12.31
N VAL A 245 13.50 -2.16 11.30
CA VAL A 245 14.54 -2.02 10.27
C VAL A 245 14.35 -0.75 9.44
N VAL A 246 13.12 -0.46 9.00
CA VAL A 246 12.81 0.75 8.25
C VAL A 246 13.10 2.02 9.06
N ARG A 247 12.62 2.08 10.32
CA ARG A 247 12.88 3.24 11.21
C ARG A 247 14.37 3.44 11.48
N LYS A 248 15.14 2.37 11.59
CA LYS A 248 16.60 2.44 11.73
C LYS A 248 17.27 3.03 10.49
N ALA A 249 16.81 2.65 9.31
CA ALA A 249 17.35 3.12 8.03
C ALA A 249 16.92 4.57 7.72
N ASN A 250 15.68 4.92 8.00
CA ASN A 250 15.13 6.26 7.82
C ASN A 250 14.11 6.57 8.94
N PRO A 251 14.53 7.28 10.00
CA PRO A 251 13.66 7.64 11.13
C PRO A 251 12.44 8.50 10.74
N ASN A 252 12.50 9.18 9.60
CA ASN A 252 11.42 10.04 9.09
C ASN A 252 10.45 9.32 8.15
N SER A 253 10.64 8.01 7.91
CA SER A 253 9.73 7.24 7.06
C SER A 253 8.30 7.31 7.54
N ARG A 254 7.38 7.54 6.60
CA ARG A 254 5.95 7.41 6.81
C ARG A 254 5.50 6.00 6.44
N PHE A 255 4.43 5.57 7.07
CA PHE A 255 3.86 4.24 6.89
C PHE A 255 2.41 4.40 6.46
N SER A 256 2.09 3.97 5.26
CA SER A 256 0.74 4.00 4.72
C SER A 256 0.19 2.58 4.62
N LEU A 257 -1.02 2.38 5.13
CA LEU A 257 -1.74 1.12 5.01
C LEU A 257 -2.07 0.84 3.53
N GLU A 258 -1.79 -0.39 3.09
CA GLU A 258 -2.26 -0.92 1.82
C GLU A 258 -2.90 -2.30 2.02
N MET A 259 -4.04 -2.33 2.69
CA MET A 259 -4.87 -3.53 2.87
C MET A 259 -5.94 -3.57 1.77
N ILE A 260 -5.75 -4.42 0.76
CA ILE A 260 -6.72 -4.56 -0.35
C ILE A 260 -7.68 -5.69 -0.03
N THR A 261 -8.96 -5.36 0.19
CA THR A 261 -10.01 -6.36 0.44
C THR A 261 -10.46 -6.97 -0.89
N ARG A 262 -9.97 -8.16 -1.19
CA ARG A 262 -10.26 -8.91 -2.43
C ARG A 262 -10.06 -10.41 -2.22
N ASP A 263 -10.56 -11.21 -3.16
CA ASP A 263 -10.27 -12.64 -3.17
C ASP A 263 -8.77 -12.93 -3.30
N PRO A 264 -8.29 -14.04 -2.73
CA PRO A 264 -6.89 -14.43 -2.79
C PRO A 264 -6.36 -14.51 -4.23
N LEU A 265 -5.11 -14.07 -4.41
CA LEU A 265 -4.40 -14.16 -5.68
C LEU A 265 -3.82 -15.56 -5.85
N GLU A 266 -3.96 -16.16 -7.03
CA GLU A 266 -3.23 -17.38 -7.39
C GLU A 266 -1.78 -17.02 -7.74
N VAL A 267 -0.83 -17.72 -7.12
CA VAL A 267 0.59 -17.70 -7.48
C VAL A 267 0.94 -19.07 -8.06
N PRO A 268 0.87 -19.25 -9.40
CA PRO A 268 0.92 -20.54 -10.04
C PRO A 268 2.36 -21.04 -10.25
N CYS A 269 3.16 -21.06 -9.19
CA CYS A 269 4.60 -21.34 -9.23
C CYS A 269 4.97 -22.80 -9.55
N LEU A 270 3.97 -23.68 -9.64
CA LEU A 270 4.14 -25.07 -10.09
C LEU A 270 3.82 -25.26 -11.58
N THR A 271 3.62 -24.17 -12.33
CA THR A 271 3.35 -24.22 -13.78
C THR A 271 4.54 -23.67 -14.58
N ASP A 272 4.78 -24.21 -15.77
CA ASP A 272 5.87 -23.74 -16.66
C ASP A 272 5.73 -22.26 -17.00
N LYS A 273 4.51 -21.77 -17.18
CA LYS A 273 4.21 -20.38 -17.48
C LYS A 273 4.79 -19.40 -16.45
N PHE A 274 4.75 -19.75 -15.17
CA PHE A 274 5.30 -18.90 -14.11
C PHE A 274 6.79 -18.61 -14.35
N TRP A 275 7.55 -19.61 -14.80
CA TRP A 275 9.01 -19.54 -14.90
C TRP A 275 9.55 -18.89 -16.17
N VAL A 276 8.70 -18.64 -17.16
CA VAL A 276 9.12 -18.12 -18.48
C VAL A 276 9.98 -16.85 -18.36
N THR A 277 9.72 -16.02 -17.36
CA THR A 277 10.41 -14.74 -17.18
C THR A 277 11.48 -14.76 -16.07
N PHE A 278 11.72 -15.92 -15.41
CA PHE A 278 12.67 -16.04 -14.29
C PHE A 278 13.86 -16.94 -14.61
N PRO A 279 14.73 -16.59 -15.61
CA PRO A 279 15.82 -17.48 -16.03
C PRO A 279 16.85 -17.73 -14.92
N GLU A 280 17.04 -16.76 -14.01
CA GLU A 280 18.05 -16.83 -12.96
C GLU A 280 17.52 -17.43 -11.64
N ARG A 281 16.20 -17.65 -11.51
CA ARG A 281 15.63 -18.28 -10.31
C ARG A 281 15.72 -19.80 -10.39
N ASN A 282 16.38 -20.39 -9.42
CA ASN A 282 16.53 -21.85 -9.31
C ASN A 282 15.52 -22.47 -8.34
N GLY A 283 15.48 -23.81 -8.30
CA GLY A 283 14.55 -24.56 -7.46
C GLY A 283 14.64 -24.28 -5.96
N ARG A 284 15.71 -23.65 -5.45
CA ARG A 284 15.83 -23.26 -4.04
C ARG A 284 14.80 -22.20 -3.65
N PHE A 285 14.49 -21.26 -4.54
CA PHE A 285 13.42 -20.26 -4.29
C PHE A 285 12.07 -20.94 -4.14
N LEU A 286 11.74 -21.85 -5.06
CA LEU A 286 10.51 -22.64 -5.01
C LEU A 286 10.43 -23.46 -3.73
N ALA A 287 11.47 -24.22 -3.40
CA ALA A 287 11.49 -25.10 -2.23
C ALA A 287 11.29 -24.31 -0.92
N ARG A 288 11.97 -23.17 -0.76
CA ARG A 288 11.81 -22.31 0.43
C ARG A 288 10.40 -21.73 0.53
N THR A 289 9.84 -21.27 -0.60
CA THR A 289 8.50 -20.70 -0.61
C THR A 289 7.46 -21.76 -0.27
N LEU A 290 7.51 -22.95 -0.88
CA LEU A 290 6.57 -24.04 -0.58
C LEU A 290 6.69 -24.52 0.87
N ALA A 291 7.91 -24.60 1.43
CA ALA A 291 8.11 -24.94 2.84
C ALA A 291 7.50 -23.86 3.77
N MET A 292 7.64 -22.58 3.43
CA MET A 292 6.99 -21.48 4.15
C MET A 292 5.46 -21.59 4.04
N VAL A 293 4.92 -21.80 2.84
CA VAL A 293 3.49 -21.96 2.62
C VAL A 293 2.95 -23.13 3.42
N GLU A 294 3.59 -24.30 3.41
CA GLU A 294 3.17 -25.48 4.18
C GLU A 294 3.14 -25.21 5.69
N LYS A 295 4.13 -24.48 6.20
CA LYS A 295 4.22 -24.11 7.61
C LYS A 295 3.13 -23.12 8.02
N GLU A 296 2.91 -22.08 7.21
CA GLU A 296 2.10 -20.92 7.57
C GLU A 296 0.64 -21.06 7.13
N ALA A 297 0.33 -21.90 6.14
CA ALA A 297 -1.04 -22.10 5.63
C ALA A 297 -2.05 -22.54 6.69
N ARG A 298 -1.57 -23.06 7.83
CA ARG A 298 -2.43 -23.53 8.94
C ARG A 298 -2.94 -22.38 9.82
N ARG A 299 -2.38 -21.17 9.71
CA ARG A 299 -2.73 -20.04 10.58
C ARG A 299 -4.14 -19.51 10.29
N LEU A 300 -4.48 -19.36 9.00
CA LEU A 300 -5.77 -18.83 8.58
C LEU A 300 -6.31 -19.66 7.41
N GLN A 301 -7.32 -20.48 7.66
CA GLN A 301 -7.97 -21.33 6.65
C GLN A 301 -9.47 -21.44 6.88
N PRO A 302 -10.26 -21.39 5.82
CA PRO A 302 -9.88 -20.96 4.46
C PRO A 302 -9.54 -19.46 4.43
N LEU A 303 -8.73 -19.06 3.43
CA LEU A 303 -8.52 -17.64 3.18
C LEU A 303 -9.85 -16.93 2.88
N PRO A 304 -10.02 -15.68 3.32
CA PRO A 304 -11.27 -14.96 3.12
C PRO A 304 -11.57 -14.75 1.63
N ARG A 305 -12.85 -14.85 1.27
CA ARG A 305 -13.35 -14.59 -0.08
C ARG A 305 -14.55 -13.66 -0.02
N TYR A 306 -14.57 -12.69 -0.89
CA TYR A 306 -15.53 -11.59 -0.84
C TYR A 306 -16.40 -11.49 -2.10
N SER A 307 -15.97 -12.04 -3.25
CA SER A 307 -16.65 -11.89 -4.55
C SER A 307 -18.08 -12.45 -4.59
N GLY A 308 -18.39 -13.43 -3.74
CA GLY A 308 -19.75 -14.00 -3.62
C GLY A 308 -20.69 -13.26 -2.67
N MET A 309 -20.24 -12.18 -2.03
CA MET A 309 -21.03 -11.42 -1.06
C MET A 309 -21.85 -10.31 -1.73
N SER A 310 -22.90 -9.83 -1.05
CA SER A 310 -23.62 -8.64 -1.48
C SER A 310 -22.71 -7.41 -1.49
N LYS A 311 -23.01 -6.41 -2.32
CA LYS A 311 -22.24 -5.16 -2.39
C LYS A 311 -22.17 -4.44 -1.06
N GLU A 312 -23.25 -4.46 -0.29
CA GLU A 312 -23.32 -3.88 1.04
C GLU A 312 -22.32 -4.55 2.00
N ASN A 313 -22.29 -5.88 2.03
CA ASN A 313 -21.35 -6.63 2.86
C ASN A 313 -19.90 -6.41 2.42
N GLN A 314 -19.63 -6.35 1.10
CA GLN A 314 -18.31 -6.05 0.57
C GLN A 314 -17.80 -4.68 1.03
N LEU A 315 -18.64 -3.64 0.99
CA LEU A 315 -18.31 -2.30 1.46
C LEU A 315 -18.07 -2.28 2.97
N ALA A 316 -18.92 -2.95 3.74
CA ALA A 316 -18.77 -3.02 5.19
C ALA A 316 -17.48 -3.71 5.62
N ILE A 317 -17.11 -4.81 4.95
CA ILE A 317 -15.87 -5.54 5.26
C ILE A 317 -14.63 -4.76 4.82
N GLU A 318 -14.66 -4.09 3.66
CA GLU A 318 -13.54 -3.24 3.21
C GLU A 318 -13.25 -2.13 4.23
N GLU A 319 -14.28 -1.50 4.76
CA GLU A 319 -14.19 -0.50 5.82
C GLU A 319 -13.70 -1.10 7.15
N GLU A 320 -14.24 -2.24 7.55
CA GLU A 320 -13.88 -2.88 8.82
C GLU A 320 -12.42 -3.35 8.83
N ASN A 321 -11.93 -3.89 7.71
CA ASN A 321 -10.54 -4.27 7.56
C ASN A 321 -9.60 -3.07 7.78
N VAL A 322 -9.94 -1.89 7.26
CA VAL A 322 -9.16 -0.66 7.50
C VAL A 322 -9.17 -0.27 8.97
N LYS A 323 -10.34 -0.33 9.65
CA LYS A 323 -10.46 -0.02 11.08
C LYS A 323 -9.63 -0.96 11.95
N ILE A 324 -9.69 -2.27 11.69
CA ILE A 324 -8.87 -3.28 12.37
C ILE A 324 -7.38 -2.96 12.20
N CYS A 325 -6.95 -2.66 10.97
CA CYS A 325 -5.55 -2.31 10.69
C CYS A 325 -5.10 -1.04 11.42
N LEU A 326 -5.90 0.02 11.45
CA LEU A 326 -5.58 1.24 12.19
C LEU A 326 -5.51 1.00 13.70
N HIS A 327 -6.41 0.17 14.24
CA HIS A 327 -6.37 -0.24 15.63
C HIS A 327 -5.07 -0.99 15.95
N TYR A 328 -4.73 -1.99 15.13
CA TYR A 328 -3.48 -2.76 15.29
C TYR A 328 -2.24 -1.85 15.20
N ALA A 329 -2.23 -0.92 14.26
CA ALA A 329 -1.14 0.05 14.09
C ALA A 329 -0.89 0.85 15.38
N ARG A 330 -1.94 1.38 16.01
CA ARG A 330 -1.84 2.12 17.28
C ARG A 330 -1.35 1.24 18.42
N VAL A 331 -1.94 0.05 18.59
CA VAL A 331 -1.74 -0.78 19.78
C VAL A 331 -0.45 -1.60 19.71
N LYS A 332 -0.08 -2.07 18.52
CA LYS A 332 1.03 -3.02 18.34
C LYS A 332 2.25 -2.45 17.62
N LEU A 333 2.07 -1.43 16.77
CA LEU A 333 3.15 -0.90 15.94
C LEU A 333 3.62 0.50 16.39
N ALA A 334 3.00 1.09 17.41
CA ALA A 334 3.26 2.46 17.87
C ALA A 334 3.18 3.50 16.73
N LEU A 335 2.08 3.40 15.95
CA LEU A 335 1.72 4.32 14.86
C LEU A 335 0.41 5.04 15.14
#